data_7b11f34e66bf287d69f769b045eb2ed2
#
_entry.id   7b11f34e66bf287d69f769b045eb2ed2
#
_cell.length_a   1.000
_cell.length_b   1.000
_cell.length_c   1.000
_cell.angle_alpha   90.00
_cell.angle_beta   90.00
_cell.angle_gamma   90.00
#
_symmetry.space_group_name_H-M   'P 1'
#
loop_
_entity.id
_entity.type
_entity.pdbx_description
1 polymer ?
#
loop_
_entity_poly.entity_id
_entity_poly.type
_entity_poly.pdbx_seq_one_letter_code
_entity_poly.pdbx_strand_id
1 'polypeptide(L)'
;MNKTIAIIKGDGIGPEIVTEAMGILDAVAAKFGHTFTYVDAPMGGNAIDKFGVPLPDSSLATCRNADSVLLGAVGGPKWDNQPAANRPERGLLKLREGMGLYTNVRPAKMFSELSAACPLRADIAEGGIDFVVVRELIGGVYFGEHRTEEANGEQKATDIMAYSEHEIKRVARVAFETARKRRKRVTSIDKANVLDTSRLWRKTVTEVAKDYPDVEFRHMYVDNAAMQLVRDPSQFDVIVTENLFGDILSDEASQITGSIGMIPSSSMGDGTNGLYEPIHGSAPDIAGQDKANPIGTILAAAMMLRYSFDMAAEADAIERAVDKTLRSGFRCGDIMQENCQLVGCKAMGAEIRSRI
;
A
#
# COMPACT_ATOMS: atom_id res chain seq x y z
N MET A 1 20.74 14.92 6.05
CA MET A 1 19.77 14.86 7.18
C MET A 1 19.97 13.58 7.96
N ASN A 2 19.60 13.57 9.25
CA ASN A 2 19.60 12.36 10.08
C ASN A 2 18.15 11.95 10.32
N LYS A 3 17.81 10.69 10.04
CA LYS A 3 16.47 10.15 10.18
C LYS A 3 16.48 8.78 10.83
N THR A 4 15.54 8.54 11.73
CA THR A 4 15.33 7.23 12.38
C THR A 4 14.13 6.52 11.72
N ILE A 5 14.34 5.30 11.24
CA ILE A 5 13.34 4.49 10.57
C ILE A 5 13.08 3.25 11.41
N ALA A 6 11.84 3.06 11.84
CA ALA A 6 11.43 1.80 12.45
C ALA A 6 11.27 0.73 11.36
N ILE A 7 11.88 -0.42 11.58
CA ILE A 7 11.89 -1.53 10.62
C ILE A 7 11.04 -2.67 11.16
N ILE A 8 10.00 -3.01 10.40
CA ILE A 8 9.16 -4.17 10.62
C ILE A 8 9.43 -5.17 9.49
N LYS A 9 10.30 -6.14 9.73
CA LYS A 9 10.59 -7.18 8.73
C LYS A 9 9.38 -8.08 8.48
N GLY A 10 8.60 -8.37 9.54
CA GLY A 10 7.40 -9.17 9.46
C GLY A 10 7.65 -10.64 9.17
N ASP A 11 6.79 -11.25 8.35
CA ASP A 11 6.71 -12.69 8.09
C ASP A 11 7.01 -13.03 6.63
N GLY A 12 7.18 -14.30 6.34
CA GLY A 12 7.34 -14.83 4.98
C GLY A 12 8.50 -14.19 4.22
N ILE A 13 8.21 -13.56 3.07
CA ILE A 13 9.20 -12.85 2.24
C ILE A 13 9.60 -11.48 2.82
N GLY A 14 8.91 -11.00 3.85
CA GLY A 14 9.15 -9.66 4.44
C GLY A 14 10.61 -9.39 4.79
N PRO A 15 11.33 -10.29 5.50
CA PRO A 15 12.73 -10.07 5.84
C PRO A 15 13.67 -9.89 4.63
N GLU A 16 13.45 -10.61 3.52
CA GLU A 16 14.32 -10.52 2.34
C GLU A 16 14.04 -9.22 1.55
N ILE A 17 12.79 -8.84 1.32
CA ILE A 17 12.45 -7.61 0.57
C ILE A 17 12.82 -6.34 1.34
N VAL A 18 12.66 -6.33 2.67
CA VAL A 18 13.08 -5.20 3.52
C VAL A 18 14.59 -5.05 3.53
N THR A 19 15.34 -6.14 3.54
CA THR A 19 16.80 -6.09 3.50
C THR A 19 17.29 -5.39 2.23
N GLU A 20 16.68 -5.68 1.07
CA GLU A 20 17.05 -5.02 -0.18
C GLU A 20 16.65 -3.53 -0.18
N ALA A 21 15.47 -3.20 0.35
CA ALA A 21 15.04 -1.79 0.47
C ALA A 21 15.97 -0.98 1.41
N MET A 22 16.41 -1.57 2.53
CA MET A 22 17.42 -0.92 3.41
C MET A 22 18.73 -0.69 2.68
N GLY A 23 19.21 -1.67 1.88
CA GLY A 23 20.42 -1.50 1.08
C GLY A 23 20.32 -0.39 0.01
N ILE A 24 19.12 -0.13 -0.51
CA ILE A 24 18.84 1.00 -1.40
C ILE A 24 18.87 2.32 -0.61
N LEU A 25 18.25 2.37 0.56
CA LEU A 25 18.30 3.54 1.44
C LEU A 25 19.73 3.89 1.84
N ASP A 26 20.58 2.89 2.14
CA ASP A 26 22.00 3.10 2.46
C ASP A 26 22.78 3.69 1.27
N ALA A 27 22.51 3.22 0.04
CA ALA A 27 23.14 3.77 -1.17
C ALA A 27 22.71 5.22 -1.41
N VAL A 28 21.45 5.54 -1.21
CA VAL A 28 20.92 6.92 -1.28
C VAL A 28 21.56 7.78 -0.20
N ALA A 29 21.64 7.29 1.03
CA ALA A 29 22.27 8.01 2.14
C ALA A 29 23.73 8.36 1.82
N ALA A 30 24.50 7.40 1.31
CA ALA A 30 25.89 7.60 0.90
C ALA A 30 26.02 8.64 -0.24
N LYS A 31 25.14 8.55 -1.25
CA LYS A 31 25.17 9.45 -2.42
C LYS A 31 24.82 10.90 -2.06
N PHE A 32 23.82 11.11 -1.21
CA PHE A 32 23.25 12.44 -0.93
C PHE A 32 23.73 13.02 0.43
N GLY A 33 24.58 12.32 1.16
CA GLY A 33 25.13 12.80 2.45
C GLY A 33 24.11 12.77 3.58
N HIS A 34 23.31 11.71 3.68
CA HIS A 34 22.34 11.50 4.76
C HIS A 34 22.82 10.42 5.72
N THR A 35 22.15 10.31 6.86
CA THR A 35 22.33 9.22 7.82
C THR A 35 20.96 8.65 8.19
N PHE A 36 20.74 7.37 7.94
CA PHE A 36 19.55 6.65 8.37
C PHE A 36 19.91 5.69 9.52
N THR A 37 19.17 5.78 10.62
CA THR A 37 19.28 4.87 11.75
C THR A 37 18.07 3.93 11.73
N TYR A 38 18.33 2.63 11.70
CA TYR A 38 17.27 1.62 11.69
C TYR A 38 17.05 1.06 13.10
N VAL A 39 15.77 1.03 13.52
CA VAL A 39 15.37 0.47 14.82
C VAL A 39 14.37 -0.66 14.57
N ASP A 40 14.69 -1.86 15.04
CA ASP A 40 13.83 -3.04 14.85
C ASP A 40 12.55 -2.92 15.67
N ALA A 41 11.41 -3.20 15.04
CA ALA A 41 10.07 -3.17 15.64
C ALA A 41 9.32 -4.47 15.28
N PRO A 42 9.47 -5.57 16.04
CA PRO A 42 8.83 -6.84 15.76
C PRO A 42 7.32 -6.74 15.69
N MET A 43 6.70 -7.28 14.63
CA MET A 43 5.26 -7.35 14.43
C MET A 43 4.89 -8.57 13.56
N GLY A 44 3.64 -9.00 13.64
CA GLY A 44 3.12 -10.11 12.86
C GLY A 44 3.24 -11.45 13.57
N GLY A 45 3.31 -12.52 12.80
CA GLY A 45 3.43 -13.89 13.30
C GLY A 45 4.73 -14.13 14.06
N ASN A 46 5.82 -13.54 13.58
CA ASN A 46 7.11 -13.54 14.30
C ASN A 46 6.99 -12.94 15.72
N ALA A 47 6.21 -11.90 15.89
CA ALA A 47 5.98 -11.31 17.20
C ALA A 47 5.09 -12.20 18.08
N ILE A 48 4.10 -12.88 17.50
CA ILE A 48 3.28 -13.87 18.22
C ILE A 48 4.18 -14.99 18.76
N ASP A 49 5.05 -15.54 17.92
CA ASP A 49 5.96 -16.62 18.33
C ASP A 49 6.89 -16.22 19.48
N LYS A 50 7.35 -14.98 19.48
CA LYS A 50 8.37 -14.49 20.44
C LYS A 50 7.77 -13.85 21.69
N PHE A 51 6.65 -13.15 21.56
CA PHE A 51 6.06 -12.32 22.60
C PHE A 51 4.60 -12.69 22.94
N GLY A 52 3.98 -13.63 22.22
CA GLY A 52 2.60 -14.06 22.42
C GLY A 52 1.54 -13.09 21.87
N VAL A 53 1.94 -11.96 21.26
CA VAL A 53 1.04 -10.94 20.70
C VAL A 53 1.54 -10.47 19.34
N PRO A 54 0.61 -10.09 18.41
CA PRO A 54 0.99 -9.70 17.05
C PRO A 54 1.65 -8.31 16.97
N LEU A 55 1.46 -7.45 17.95
CA LEU A 55 2.11 -6.14 18.08
C LEU A 55 2.42 -5.89 19.57
N PRO A 56 3.67 -6.05 20.01
CA PRO A 56 4.11 -5.64 21.34
C PRO A 56 4.01 -4.12 21.52
N ASP A 57 3.67 -3.67 22.72
CA ASP A 57 3.60 -2.23 23.05
C ASP A 57 4.93 -1.51 22.80
N SER A 58 6.05 -2.19 23.03
CA SER A 58 7.40 -1.67 22.72
C SER A 58 7.58 -1.41 21.23
N SER A 59 7.05 -2.28 20.36
CA SER A 59 7.11 -2.09 18.90
C SER A 59 6.27 -0.91 18.45
N LEU A 60 5.05 -0.77 18.99
CA LEU A 60 4.21 0.40 18.73
C LEU A 60 4.89 1.70 19.20
N ALA A 61 5.51 1.69 20.39
CA ALA A 61 6.24 2.84 20.90
C ALA A 61 7.43 3.19 19.99
N THR A 62 8.19 2.19 19.53
CA THR A 62 9.28 2.39 18.55
C THR A 62 8.78 3.04 17.26
N CYS A 63 7.67 2.54 16.69
CA CYS A 63 7.09 3.10 15.47
C CYS A 63 6.61 4.55 15.66
N ARG A 64 6.01 4.87 16.80
CA ARG A 64 5.55 6.24 17.12
C ARG A 64 6.69 7.23 17.28
N ASN A 65 7.82 6.79 17.83
CA ASN A 65 8.98 7.63 18.13
C ASN A 65 9.97 7.76 16.96
N ALA A 66 9.86 6.91 15.94
CA ALA A 66 10.66 7.01 14.73
C ALA A 66 10.15 8.13 13.81
N ASP A 67 10.99 8.61 12.90
CA ASP A 67 10.56 9.56 11.85
C ASP A 67 9.62 8.92 10.83
N SER A 68 9.74 7.60 10.63
CA SER A 68 8.85 6.82 9.74
C SER A 68 9.01 5.32 9.97
N VAL A 69 8.15 4.53 9.35
CA VAL A 69 8.14 3.06 9.47
C VAL A 69 8.22 2.42 8.08
N LEU A 70 9.13 1.46 7.91
CA LEU A 70 9.20 0.58 6.74
C LEU A 70 8.81 -0.83 7.16
N LEU A 71 7.79 -1.38 6.49
CA LEU A 71 7.24 -2.70 6.75
C LEU A 71 7.41 -3.62 5.53
N GLY A 72 7.74 -4.88 5.77
CA GLY A 72 7.76 -5.93 4.76
C GLY A 72 6.38 -6.52 4.51
N ALA A 73 6.05 -7.61 5.20
CA ALA A 73 4.76 -8.27 5.07
C ALA A 73 4.39 -8.98 6.38
N VAL A 74 3.11 -9.25 6.59
CA VAL A 74 2.64 -9.97 7.78
C VAL A 74 1.67 -11.08 7.40
N GLY A 75 1.57 -12.08 8.29
CA GLY A 75 0.62 -13.19 8.14
C GLY A 75 1.23 -14.48 7.60
N GLY A 76 0.41 -15.51 7.57
CA GLY A 76 0.76 -16.83 7.05
C GLY A 76 -0.03 -17.95 7.69
N PRO A 77 -0.17 -19.11 7.03
CA PRO A 77 -1.05 -20.19 7.44
C PRO A 77 -0.70 -20.79 8.82
N LYS A 78 0.54 -20.61 9.28
CA LYS A 78 0.96 -21.03 10.62
C LYS A 78 0.09 -20.44 11.74
N TRP A 79 -0.47 -19.26 11.54
CA TRP A 79 -1.23 -18.51 12.56
C TRP A 79 -2.73 -18.45 12.28
N ASP A 80 -3.26 -19.18 11.29
CA ASP A 80 -4.69 -19.20 10.94
C ASP A 80 -5.59 -19.68 12.09
N ASN A 81 -5.07 -20.58 12.94
CA ASN A 81 -5.78 -21.11 14.10
C ASN A 81 -5.67 -20.23 15.36
N GLN A 82 -5.01 -19.08 15.29
CA GLN A 82 -4.99 -18.14 16.40
C GLN A 82 -6.38 -17.52 16.62
N PRO A 83 -6.74 -17.17 17.87
CA PRO A 83 -7.93 -16.36 18.13
C PRO A 83 -7.92 -15.09 17.27
N ALA A 84 -9.08 -14.64 16.79
CA ALA A 84 -9.19 -13.49 15.88
C ALA A 84 -8.43 -12.24 16.37
N ALA A 85 -8.43 -11.99 17.68
CA ALA A 85 -7.71 -10.86 18.28
C ALA A 85 -6.18 -11.01 18.27
N ASN A 86 -5.66 -12.23 18.02
CA ASN A 86 -4.22 -12.56 18.05
C ASN A 86 -3.67 -12.98 16.68
N ARG A 87 -4.41 -12.74 15.60
CA ARG A 87 -3.89 -12.98 14.24
C ARG A 87 -2.85 -11.92 13.85
N PRO A 88 -1.86 -12.23 13.01
CA PRO A 88 -0.84 -11.29 12.56
C PRO A 88 -1.41 -9.99 11.99
N GLU A 89 -2.48 -10.06 11.21
CA GLU A 89 -3.16 -8.92 10.57
C GLU A 89 -3.73 -7.94 11.60
N ARG A 90 -4.14 -8.44 12.77
CA ARG A 90 -4.57 -7.57 13.89
C ARG A 90 -3.44 -6.69 14.41
N GLY A 91 -2.19 -7.14 14.30
CA GLY A 91 -1.02 -6.31 14.62
C GLY A 91 -0.94 -5.09 13.70
N LEU A 92 -1.15 -5.29 12.40
CA LEU A 92 -1.14 -4.21 11.41
C LEU A 92 -2.28 -3.21 11.62
N LEU A 93 -3.51 -3.70 11.88
CA LEU A 93 -4.64 -2.82 12.17
C LEU A 93 -4.41 -1.98 13.43
N LYS A 94 -3.90 -2.60 14.52
CA LYS A 94 -3.54 -1.89 15.76
C LYS A 94 -2.41 -0.88 15.55
N LEU A 95 -1.43 -1.18 14.68
CA LEU A 95 -0.36 -0.24 14.36
C LEU A 95 -0.90 0.99 13.64
N ARG A 96 -1.74 0.80 12.61
CA ARG A 96 -2.37 1.88 11.84
C ARG A 96 -3.23 2.78 12.74
N GLU A 97 -4.09 2.19 13.55
CA GLU A 97 -4.89 2.90 14.55
C GLU A 97 -4.01 3.62 15.58
N GLY A 98 -3.05 2.89 16.16
CA GLY A 98 -2.14 3.41 17.18
C GLY A 98 -1.26 4.56 16.71
N MET A 99 -0.94 4.65 15.44
CA MET A 99 -0.22 5.77 14.82
C MET A 99 -1.16 6.83 14.22
N GLY A 100 -2.49 6.62 14.22
CA GLY A 100 -3.45 7.55 13.63
C GLY A 100 -3.38 7.64 12.11
N LEU A 101 -3.03 6.56 11.42
CA LEU A 101 -2.83 6.52 9.98
C LEU A 101 -4.17 6.23 9.27
N TYR A 102 -4.90 7.27 8.93
CA TYR A 102 -6.27 7.16 8.40
C TYR A 102 -6.35 7.12 6.86
N THR A 103 -5.26 7.41 6.17
CA THR A 103 -5.23 7.44 4.70
C THR A 103 -4.18 6.46 4.19
N ASN A 104 -4.57 5.60 3.25
CA ASN A 104 -3.65 4.74 2.53
C ASN A 104 -3.62 5.16 1.05
N VAL A 105 -2.44 5.45 0.55
CA VAL A 105 -2.22 5.89 -0.84
C VAL A 105 -1.49 4.80 -1.60
N ARG A 106 -2.13 4.26 -2.62
CA ARG A 106 -1.64 3.16 -3.48
C ARG A 106 -1.56 3.64 -4.93
N PRO A 107 -0.39 3.99 -5.45
CA PRO A 107 -0.22 4.32 -6.86
C PRO A 107 -0.30 3.06 -7.71
N ALA A 108 -1.14 3.09 -8.75
CA ALA A 108 -1.24 2.07 -9.79
C ALA A 108 -0.65 2.66 -11.07
N LYS A 109 0.64 2.41 -11.28
CA LYS A 109 1.38 2.88 -12.46
C LYS A 109 2.02 1.71 -13.17
N MET A 110 1.68 1.52 -14.43
CA MET A 110 2.32 0.53 -15.28
C MET A 110 3.64 1.10 -15.82
N PHE A 111 4.72 0.35 -15.66
CA PHE A 111 5.98 0.64 -16.36
C PHE A 111 5.84 0.21 -17.83
N SER A 112 6.30 1.02 -18.76
CA SER A 112 6.22 0.71 -20.19
C SER A 112 6.88 -0.62 -20.56
N GLU A 113 7.93 -0.99 -19.83
CA GLU A 113 8.68 -2.24 -19.98
C GLU A 113 7.90 -3.48 -19.50
N LEU A 114 6.81 -3.29 -18.77
CA LEU A 114 5.95 -4.36 -18.25
C LEU A 114 4.60 -4.44 -18.98
N SER A 115 4.40 -3.72 -20.07
CA SER A 115 3.14 -3.75 -20.81
C SER A 115 2.72 -5.15 -21.26
N ALA A 116 3.67 -6.03 -21.60
CA ALA A 116 3.40 -7.42 -21.94
C ALA A 116 2.95 -8.29 -20.75
N ALA A 117 3.19 -7.86 -19.49
CA ALA A 117 2.68 -8.51 -18.29
C ALA A 117 1.26 -8.04 -17.91
N CYS A 118 0.76 -6.97 -18.53
CA CYS A 118 -0.59 -6.48 -18.33
C CYS A 118 -1.61 -7.50 -18.91
N PRO A 119 -2.59 -7.97 -18.13
CA PRO A 119 -3.58 -8.94 -18.59
C PRO A 119 -4.67 -8.31 -19.48
N LEU A 120 -4.68 -6.99 -19.61
CA LEU A 120 -5.66 -6.30 -20.44
C LEU A 120 -5.31 -6.41 -21.93
N ARG A 121 -6.28 -6.12 -22.78
CA ARG A 121 -6.06 -6.01 -24.23
C ARG A 121 -4.97 -4.97 -24.51
N ALA A 122 -4.15 -5.23 -25.52
CA ALA A 122 -3.02 -4.37 -25.88
C ALA A 122 -3.44 -2.90 -26.14
N ASP A 123 -4.57 -2.67 -26.83
CA ASP A 123 -5.10 -1.34 -27.10
C ASP A 123 -5.49 -0.55 -25.83
N ILE A 124 -5.87 -1.24 -24.74
CA ILE A 124 -6.14 -0.63 -23.42
C ILE A 124 -4.81 -0.34 -22.69
N ALA A 125 -3.90 -1.31 -22.70
CA ALA A 125 -2.61 -1.17 -22.05
C ALA A 125 -1.74 -0.07 -22.69
N GLU A 126 -1.78 0.08 -24.03
CA GLU A 126 -1.09 1.14 -24.78
C GLU A 126 -1.55 2.55 -24.38
N GLY A 127 -2.80 2.71 -23.92
CA GLY A 127 -3.32 3.96 -23.38
C GLY A 127 -2.61 4.43 -22.10
N GLY A 128 -1.83 3.57 -21.48
CA GLY A 128 -1.13 3.79 -20.22
C GLY A 128 -2.05 3.65 -19.00
N ILE A 129 -1.48 3.17 -17.90
CA ILE A 129 -2.16 3.06 -16.60
C ILE A 129 -1.36 3.89 -15.60
N ASP A 130 -1.96 4.95 -15.09
CA ASP A 130 -1.36 5.82 -14.07
C ASP A 130 -2.47 6.51 -13.27
N PHE A 131 -2.89 5.91 -12.17
CA PHE A 131 -3.82 6.50 -11.23
C PHE A 131 -3.44 6.15 -9.78
N VAL A 132 -4.08 6.80 -8.82
CA VAL A 132 -3.82 6.59 -7.41
C VAL A 132 -5.12 6.23 -6.70
N VAL A 133 -5.09 5.19 -5.88
CA VAL A 133 -6.18 4.88 -4.96
C VAL A 133 -5.87 5.48 -3.60
N VAL A 134 -6.73 6.38 -3.14
CA VAL A 134 -6.74 6.98 -1.81
C VAL A 134 -7.84 6.28 -1.01
N ARG A 135 -7.42 5.37 -0.14
CA ARG A 135 -8.28 4.51 0.67
C ARG A 135 -8.37 5.05 2.08
N GLU A 136 -9.58 5.16 2.65
CA GLU A 136 -9.76 5.34 4.08
C GLU A 136 -9.26 4.07 4.79
N LEU A 137 -8.56 4.18 5.93
CA LEU A 137 -7.75 3.07 6.43
C LEU A 137 -8.09 2.59 7.84
N ILE A 138 -8.72 3.39 8.69
CA ILE A 138 -8.99 3.06 10.10
C ILE A 138 -10.47 3.15 10.47
N GLY A 139 -11.34 3.07 9.48
CA GLY A 139 -12.80 3.02 9.62
C GLY A 139 -13.42 1.82 8.90
N GLY A 140 -14.73 1.86 8.78
CA GLY A 140 -15.50 0.89 8.03
C GLY A 140 -15.61 -0.48 8.70
N VAL A 141 -15.82 -1.50 7.88
CA VAL A 141 -16.07 -2.86 8.38
C VAL A 141 -14.87 -3.48 9.10
N TYR A 142 -13.64 -3.10 8.76
CA TYR A 142 -12.43 -3.66 9.39
C TYR A 142 -12.23 -3.22 10.84
N PHE A 143 -12.82 -2.10 11.23
CA PHE A 143 -12.71 -1.51 12.57
C PHE A 143 -14.05 -1.47 13.32
N GLY A 144 -15.12 -1.93 12.68
CA GLY A 144 -16.42 -2.07 13.31
C GLY A 144 -16.51 -3.23 14.30
N GLU A 145 -17.69 -3.42 14.88
CA GLU A 145 -17.97 -4.56 15.74
C GLU A 145 -18.03 -5.84 14.91
N HIS A 146 -17.30 -6.86 15.36
CA HIS A 146 -17.32 -8.22 14.81
C HIS A 146 -17.83 -9.17 15.88
N ARG A 147 -18.86 -9.96 15.57
CA ARG A 147 -19.37 -10.99 16.50
C ARG A 147 -19.84 -12.23 15.75
N THR A 148 -19.65 -13.38 16.39
CA THR A 148 -20.28 -14.63 16.01
C THR A 148 -21.05 -15.13 17.21
N GLU A 149 -22.34 -15.37 17.05
CA GLU A 149 -23.26 -15.84 18.10
C GLU A 149 -23.98 -17.10 17.64
N GLU A 150 -24.37 -17.94 18.59
CA GLU A 150 -25.27 -19.07 18.32
C GLU A 150 -26.72 -18.63 18.51
N ALA A 151 -27.54 -18.77 17.48
CA ALA A 151 -28.95 -18.43 17.51
C ALA A 151 -29.76 -19.55 16.83
N ASN A 152 -30.76 -20.10 17.51
CA ASN A 152 -31.64 -21.16 16.98
C ASN A 152 -30.91 -22.43 16.50
N GLY A 153 -29.77 -22.79 17.10
CA GLY A 153 -28.96 -23.96 16.72
C GLY A 153 -28.08 -23.74 15.49
N GLU A 154 -27.94 -22.49 15.05
CA GLU A 154 -27.07 -22.08 13.94
C GLU A 154 -26.09 -20.98 14.38
N GLN A 155 -24.90 -20.92 13.78
CA GLN A 155 -23.97 -19.82 13.96
C GLN A 155 -24.36 -18.65 13.05
N LYS A 156 -24.39 -17.45 13.63
CA LYS A 156 -24.60 -16.19 12.92
C LYS A 156 -23.42 -15.26 13.15
N ALA A 157 -22.73 -14.87 12.09
CA ALA A 157 -21.67 -13.86 12.12
C ALA A 157 -22.22 -12.50 11.68
N THR A 158 -21.74 -11.42 12.32
CA THR A 158 -22.11 -10.03 12.02
C THR A 158 -20.86 -9.17 12.05
N ASP A 159 -20.67 -8.37 10.99
CA ASP A 159 -19.66 -7.34 10.89
C ASP A 159 -20.35 -6.00 10.63
N ILE A 160 -20.05 -4.98 11.43
CA ILE A 160 -20.68 -3.65 11.33
C ILE A 160 -19.76 -2.70 10.56
N MET A 161 -20.28 -2.14 9.46
CA MET A 161 -19.64 -1.04 8.76
C MET A 161 -20.17 0.30 9.30
N ALA A 162 -19.28 1.17 9.76
CA ALA A 162 -19.65 2.51 10.22
C ALA A 162 -18.64 3.56 9.73
N TYR A 163 -19.14 4.75 9.40
CA TYR A 163 -18.36 5.93 9.05
C TYR A 163 -19.00 7.19 9.62
N SER A 164 -18.16 8.11 10.09
CA SER A 164 -18.54 9.48 10.47
C SER A 164 -18.18 10.47 9.36
N GLU A 165 -18.84 11.65 9.36
CA GLU A 165 -18.45 12.74 8.44
C GLU A 165 -16.99 13.16 8.61
N HIS A 166 -16.45 13.11 9.84
CA HIS A 166 -15.07 13.49 10.11
C HIS A 166 -14.07 12.56 9.38
N GLU A 167 -14.27 11.24 9.47
CA GLU A 167 -13.44 10.24 8.83
C GLU A 167 -13.45 10.39 7.31
N ILE A 168 -14.62 10.63 6.75
CA ILE A 168 -14.78 10.84 5.30
C ILE A 168 -14.12 12.15 4.85
N LYS A 169 -14.32 13.26 5.60
CA LYS A 169 -13.76 14.57 5.25
C LYS A 169 -12.24 14.57 5.18
N ARG A 170 -11.58 13.94 6.16
CA ARG A 170 -10.10 13.94 6.21
C ARG A 170 -9.49 13.18 5.03
N VAL A 171 -10.00 12.00 4.66
CA VAL A 171 -9.49 11.23 3.53
C VAL A 171 -9.85 11.88 2.19
N ALA A 172 -11.04 12.46 2.06
CA ALA A 172 -11.44 13.19 0.87
C ALA A 172 -10.49 14.36 0.57
N ARG A 173 -10.14 15.17 1.59
CA ARG A 173 -9.16 16.27 1.42
C ARG A 173 -7.83 15.77 0.88
N VAL A 174 -7.29 14.65 1.40
CA VAL A 174 -6.05 14.05 0.89
C VAL A 174 -6.19 13.70 -0.59
N ALA A 175 -7.33 13.14 -1.01
CA ALA A 175 -7.56 12.80 -2.41
C ALA A 175 -7.60 14.03 -3.31
N PHE A 176 -8.28 15.10 -2.92
CA PHE A 176 -8.33 16.34 -3.69
C PHE A 176 -6.97 17.05 -3.76
N GLU A 177 -6.22 17.12 -2.65
CA GLU A 177 -4.86 17.65 -2.65
C GLU A 177 -3.90 16.80 -3.51
N THR A 178 -4.07 15.49 -3.51
CA THR A 178 -3.33 14.60 -4.39
C THR A 178 -3.67 14.89 -5.86
N ALA A 179 -4.94 15.07 -6.18
CA ALA A 179 -5.38 15.36 -7.55
C ALA A 179 -4.84 16.70 -8.06
N ARG A 180 -4.75 17.73 -7.21
CA ARG A 180 -4.14 19.04 -7.57
C ARG A 180 -2.69 18.92 -8.06
N LYS A 181 -1.95 17.93 -7.53
CA LYS A 181 -0.57 17.62 -7.91
C LYS A 181 -0.47 16.70 -9.13
N ARG A 182 -1.60 16.24 -9.66
CA ARG A 182 -1.72 15.32 -10.79
C ARG A 182 -2.56 15.93 -11.91
N ARG A 183 -3.49 15.14 -12.47
CA ARG A 183 -4.33 15.58 -13.62
C ARG A 183 -5.64 16.27 -13.21
N LYS A 184 -5.78 16.60 -11.92
CA LYS A 184 -6.92 17.32 -11.34
C LYS A 184 -8.27 16.64 -11.53
N ARG A 185 -8.33 15.32 -11.42
CA ARG A 185 -9.58 14.55 -11.48
C ARG A 185 -9.72 13.64 -10.27
N VAL A 186 -10.88 13.67 -9.60
CA VAL A 186 -11.23 12.79 -8.48
C VAL A 186 -12.47 11.99 -8.84
N THR A 187 -12.40 10.67 -8.71
CA THR A 187 -13.54 9.76 -8.78
C THR A 187 -13.80 9.20 -7.37
N SER A 188 -14.91 9.58 -6.76
CA SER A 188 -15.36 9.02 -5.49
C SER A 188 -16.16 7.75 -5.72
N ILE A 189 -15.70 6.65 -5.13
CA ILE A 189 -16.31 5.33 -5.30
C ILE A 189 -17.07 4.94 -4.04
N ASP A 190 -18.30 4.48 -4.23
CA ASP A 190 -19.23 4.13 -3.16
C ASP A 190 -20.29 3.09 -3.60
N LYS A 191 -21.19 2.70 -2.69
CA LYS A 191 -22.37 1.86 -2.98
C LYS A 191 -23.67 2.56 -2.51
N ALA A 192 -23.81 3.85 -2.78
CA ALA A 192 -24.87 4.71 -2.26
C ALA A 192 -26.30 4.30 -2.70
N ASN A 193 -26.44 3.49 -3.75
CA ASN A 193 -27.72 2.90 -4.13
C ASN A 193 -28.25 1.87 -3.14
N VAL A 194 -27.39 1.34 -2.23
CA VAL A 194 -27.75 0.31 -1.25
C VAL A 194 -27.45 0.74 0.18
N LEU A 195 -26.21 1.23 0.46
CA LEU A 195 -25.68 1.42 1.81
C LEU A 195 -25.87 2.84 2.35
N ASP A 196 -26.30 2.96 3.62
CA ASP A 196 -26.41 4.25 4.30
C ASP A 196 -25.04 4.90 4.50
N THR A 197 -24.02 4.12 4.86
CA THR A 197 -22.63 4.59 4.98
C THR A 197 -22.13 5.23 3.68
N SER A 198 -22.45 4.61 2.54
CA SER A 198 -22.11 5.14 1.21
C SER A 198 -22.92 6.39 0.83
N ARG A 199 -24.17 6.52 1.27
CA ARG A 199 -24.95 7.75 1.11
C ARG A 199 -24.34 8.92 1.89
N LEU A 200 -23.90 8.65 3.13
CA LEU A 200 -23.16 9.64 3.93
C LEU A 200 -21.82 9.99 3.27
N TRP A 201 -21.08 8.97 2.79
CA TRP A 201 -19.83 9.14 2.04
C TRP A 201 -20.01 10.09 0.88
N ARG A 202 -20.97 9.81 -0.01
CA ARG A 202 -21.28 10.61 -1.19
C ARG A 202 -21.62 12.06 -0.84
N LYS A 203 -22.51 12.27 0.14
CA LYS A 203 -22.89 13.60 0.64
C LYS A 203 -21.64 14.35 1.12
N THR A 204 -20.84 13.73 1.96
CA THR A 204 -19.68 14.38 2.61
C THR A 204 -18.57 14.70 1.62
N VAL A 205 -18.24 13.78 0.69
CA VAL A 205 -17.23 14.05 -0.35
C VAL A 205 -17.71 15.16 -1.29
N THR A 206 -19.01 15.23 -1.61
CA THR A 206 -19.59 16.34 -2.40
C THR A 206 -19.42 17.68 -1.69
N GLU A 207 -19.58 17.74 -0.36
CA GLU A 207 -19.34 18.99 0.40
C GLU A 207 -17.85 19.38 0.34
N VAL A 208 -16.92 18.42 0.53
CA VAL A 208 -15.49 18.70 0.42
C VAL A 208 -15.12 19.19 -0.98
N ALA A 209 -15.70 18.62 -2.03
CA ALA A 209 -15.41 19.01 -3.42
C ALA A 209 -15.65 20.51 -3.70
N LYS A 210 -16.53 21.18 -2.95
CA LYS A 210 -16.79 22.63 -3.10
C LYS A 210 -15.55 23.48 -2.78
N ASP A 211 -14.64 22.99 -1.94
CA ASP A 211 -13.40 23.67 -1.58
C ASP A 211 -12.33 23.51 -2.69
N TYR A 212 -12.61 22.70 -3.71
CA TYR A 212 -11.68 22.34 -4.80
C TYR A 212 -12.28 22.57 -6.19
N PRO A 213 -12.72 23.79 -6.53
CA PRO A 213 -13.41 24.09 -7.79
C PRO A 213 -12.51 23.92 -9.03
N ASP A 214 -11.20 23.78 -8.84
CA ASP A 214 -10.19 23.53 -9.86
C ASP A 214 -9.98 22.03 -10.16
N VAL A 215 -10.70 21.13 -9.47
CA VAL A 215 -10.60 19.67 -9.63
C VAL A 215 -11.91 19.14 -10.20
N GLU A 216 -11.82 18.40 -11.32
CA GLU A 216 -12.95 17.65 -11.87
C GLU A 216 -13.37 16.54 -10.90
N PHE A 217 -14.65 16.47 -10.57
CA PHE A 217 -15.17 15.55 -9.57
C PHE A 217 -16.39 14.79 -10.08
N ARG A 218 -16.38 13.46 -9.83
CA ARG A 218 -17.53 12.59 -10.12
C ARG A 218 -17.65 11.47 -9.09
N HIS A 219 -18.86 10.91 -9.01
CA HIS A 219 -19.14 9.67 -8.27
C HIS A 219 -19.24 8.47 -9.20
N MET A 220 -18.86 7.30 -8.70
CA MET A 220 -19.05 6.03 -9.39
C MET A 220 -19.43 4.95 -8.37
N TYR A 221 -20.36 4.06 -8.73
CA TYR A 221 -20.62 2.88 -7.90
C TYR A 221 -19.47 1.89 -8.00
N VAL A 222 -19.18 1.19 -6.91
CA VAL A 222 -18.01 0.29 -6.79
C VAL A 222 -18.04 -0.84 -7.82
N ASP A 223 -19.21 -1.41 -8.09
CA ASP A 223 -19.40 -2.45 -9.12
C ASP A 223 -19.10 -1.91 -10.54
N ASN A 224 -19.50 -0.69 -10.84
CA ASN A 224 -19.13 -0.05 -12.10
C ASN A 224 -17.62 0.29 -12.13
N ALA A 225 -17.05 0.73 -11.00
CA ALA A 225 -15.62 1.04 -10.93
C ALA A 225 -14.75 -0.19 -11.22
N ALA A 226 -15.09 -1.36 -10.66
CA ALA A 226 -14.40 -2.62 -10.96
C ALA A 226 -14.45 -2.95 -12.46
N MET A 227 -15.62 -2.80 -13.12
CA MET A 227 -15.71 -2.99 -14.56
C MET A 227 -14.88 -1.95 -15.35
N GLN A 228 -14.85 -0.69 -14.91
CA GLN A 228 -14.16 0.38 -15.62
C GLN A 228 -12.64 0.30 -15.46
N LEU A 229 -12.13 -0.22 -14.36
CA LEU A 229 -10.69 -0.47 -14.16
C LEU A 229 -10.15 -1.44 -15.23
N VAL A 230 -10.92 -2.46 -15.60
CA VAL A 230 -10.56 -3.41 -16.65
C VAL A 230 -10.82 -2.86 -18.07
N ARG A 231 -11.87 -2.06 -18.24
CA ARG A 231 -12.32 -1.59 -19.54
C ARG A 231 -11.61 -0.34 -20.05
N ASP A 232 -11.38 0.63 -19.15
CA ASP A 232 -10.74 1.92 -19.46
C ASP A 232 -10.11 2.49 -18.18
N PRO A 233 -8.95 1.96 -17.73
CA PRO A 233 -8.26 2.47 -16.57
C PRO A 233 -7.73 3.91 -16.76
N SER A 234 -7.53 4.37 -17.98
CA SER A 234 -6.99 5.69 -18.31
C SER A 234 -7.90 6.84 -17.88
N GLN A 235 -9.19 6.58 -17.70
CA GLN A 235 -10.15 7.56 -17.23
C GLN A 235 -9.94 7.99 -15.78
N PHE A 236 -9.23 7.19 -14.97
CA PHE A 236 -8.99 7.48 -13.56
C PHE A 236 -7.69 8.29 -13.38
N ASP A 237 -7.69 9.23 -12.44
CA ASP A 237 -6.52 9.95 -11.96
C ASP A 237 -6.33 9.72 -10.47
N VAL A 238 -7.29 10.14 -9.65
CA VAL A 238 -7.35 9.82 -8.23
C VAL A 238 -8.70 9.22 -7.91
N ILE A 239 -8.68 8.03 -7.32
CA ILE A 239 -9.83 7.36 -6.76
C ILE A 239 -9.84 7.61 -5.26
N VAL A 240 -10.99 8.01 -4.69
CA VAL A 240 -11.18 8.05 -3.25
C VAL A 240 -12.31 7.12 -2.87
N THR A 241 -12.08 6.27 -1.86
CA THR A 241 -13.06 5.26 -1.45
C THR A 241 -12.85 4.80 0.00
N GLU A 242 -13.86 4.14 0.54
CA GLU A 242 -13.85 3.55 1.85
C GLU A 242 -12.88 2.34 1.94
N ASN A 243 -12.69 1.82 3.15
CA ASN A 243 -11.66 0.86 3.48
C ASN A 243 -11.75 -0.44 2.67
N LEU A 244 -12.87 -1.17 2.73
CA LEU A 244 -13.04 -2.46 2.07
C LEU A 244 -13.00 -2.34 0.53
N PHE A 245 -13.71 -1.36 -0.04
CA PHE A 245 -13.71 -1.16 -1.49
C PHE A 245 -12.33 -0.74 -1.98
N GLY A 246 -11.62 0.09 -1.21
CA GLY A 246 -10.26 0.52 -1.52
C GLY A 246 -9.26 -0.63 -1.52
N ASP A 247 -9.43 -1.61 -0.61
CA ASP A 247 -8.62 -2.82 -0.57
C ASP A 247 -8.78 -3.62 -1.85
N ILE A 248 -10.02 -3.97 -2.17
CA ILE A 248 -10.35 -4.82 -3.34
C ILE A 248 -9.92 -4.15 -4.65
N LEU A 249 -10.30 -2.89 -4.85
CA LEU A 249 -10.02 -2.18 -6.11
C LEU A 249 -8.52 -1.90 -6.31
N SER A 250 -7.76 -1.71 -5.25
CA SER A 250 -6.30 -1.51 -5.39
C SER A 250 -5.56 -2.81 -5.70
N ASP A 251 -6.05 -3.95 -5.22
CA ASP A 251 -5.50 -5.25 -5.60
C ASP A 251 -5.82 -5.59 -7.06
N GLU A 252 -7.05 -5.30 -7.52
CA GLU A 252 -7.39 -5.35 -8.96
C GLU A 252 -6.48 -4.43 -9.78
N ALA A 253 -6.29 -3.18 -9.33
CA ALA A 253 -5.39 -2.22 -9.97
C ALA A 253 -3.95 -2.74 -10.07
N SER A 254 -3.48 -3.49 -9.08
CA SER A 254 -2.15 -4.09 -9.09
C SER A 254 -1.98 -5.13 -10.21
N GLN A 255 -2.99 -5.94 -10.44
CA GLN A 255 -2.95 -6.97 -11.48
C GLN A 255 -2.92 -6.36 -12.88
N ILE A 256 -3.70 -5.31 -13.11
CA ILE A 256 -3.73 -4.65 -14.43
C ILE A 256 -2.44 -3.85 -14.72
N THR A 257 -1.62 -3.54 -13.72
CA THR A 257 -0.31 -2.89 -13.91
C THR A 257 0.86 -3.87 -14.10
N GLY A 258 0.59 -5.17 -14.02
CA GLY A 258 1.53 -6.24 -14.34
C GLY A 258 1.90 -7.16 -13.18
N SER A 259 2.01 -6.69 -11.94
CA SER A 259 2.25 -7.52 -10.76
C SER A 259 2.01 -6.77 -9.45
N ILE A 260 1.44 -7.46 -8.49
CA ILE A 260 1.31 -6.99 -7.10
C ILE A 260 2.68 -6.71 -6.44
N GLY A 261 3.74 -7.40 -6.89
CA GLY A 261 5.12 -7.19 -6.43
C GLY A 261 5.74 -5.84 -6.82
N MET A 262 5.07 -5.07 -7.69
CA MET A 262 5.53 -3.78 -8.17
C MET A 262 4.92 -2.58 -7.42
N ILE A 263 3.89 -2.79 -6.63
CA ILE A 263 3.08 -1.69 -6.09
C ILE A 263 3.46 -1.36 -4.64
N PRO A 264 3.92 -0.12 -4.40
CA PRO A 264 4.12 0.39 -3.05
C PRO A 264 2.81 0.90 -2.46
N SER A 265 2.79 1.11 -1.15
CA SER A 265 1.76 1.89 -0.48
C SER A 265 2.32 2.75 0.64
N SER A 266 1.64 3.85 0.92
CA SER A 266 1.87 4.68 2.10
C SER A 266 0.62 4.79 2.93
N SER A 267 0.77 4.64 4.25
CA SER A 267 -0.29 4.92 5.22
C SER A 267 0.10 6.17 6.01
N MET A 268 -0.72 7.18 6.01
CA MET A 268 -0.42 8.50 6.56
C MET A 268 -1.57 9.03 7.45
N GLY A 269 -1.20 9.85 8.43
CA GLY A 269 -2.10 10.59 9.29
C GLY A 269 -1.90 12.10 9.13
N ASP A 270 -2.18 12.86 10.20
CA ASP A 270 -2.02 14.33 10.20
C ASP A 270 -0.54 14.78 10.24
N GLY A 271 0.37 13.90 10.67
CA GLY A 271 1.80 14.18 10.77
C GLY A 271 2.60 13.73 9.56
N THR A 272 3.93 13.84 9.67
CA THR A 272 4.88 13.36 8.66
C THR A 272 5.30 11.90 8.89
N ASN A 273 5.08 11.34 10.09
CA ASN A 273 5.37 9.95 10.39
C ASN A 273 4.36 9.04 9.68
N GLY A 274 4.84 8.27 8.70
CA GLY A 274 4.03 7.35 7.90
C GLY A 274 4.51 5.91 8.01
N LEU A 275 3.66 4.98 7.57
CA LEU A 275 3.97 3.56 7.38
C LEU A 275 4.05 3.28 5.89
N TYR A 276 5.15 2.70 5.43
CA TYR A 276 5.44 2.39 4.03
C TYR A 276 5.66 0.90 3.85
N GLU A 277 4.93 0.30 2.94
CA GLU A 277 4.89 -1.15 2.75
C GLU A 277 4.55 -1.48 1.28
N PRO A 278 4.92 -2.65 0.75
CA PRO A 278 4.32 -3.15 -0.49
C PRO A 278 2.86 -3.54 -0.22
N ILE A 279 2.03 -3.63 -1.26
CA ILE A 279 0.63 -4.03 -1.09
C ILE A 279 0.43 -5.55 -0.98
N HIS A 280 1.42 -6.35 -1.42
CA HIS A 280 1.35 -7.81 -1.39
C HIS A 280 1.50 -8.39 0.02
N GLY A 281 1.03 -9.62 0.21
CA GLY A 281 1.18 -10.38 1.45
C GLY A 281 2.56 -11.01 1.64
N SER A 282 2.64 -11.93 2.58
CA SER A 282 3.89 -12.57 3.04
C SER A 282 4.42 -13.70 2.14
N ALA A 283 3.63 -14.19 1.17
CA ALA A 283 3.98 -15.25 0.22
C ALA A 283 4.83 -16.38 0.83
N PRO A 284 4.30 -17.10 1.83
CA PRO A 284 5.08 -18.07 2.63
C PRO A 284 5.61 -19.24 1.80
N ASP A 285 5.00 -19.53 0.66
CA ASP A 285 5.39 -20.57 -0.29
C ASP A 285 6.73 -20.33 -0.97
N ILE A 286 7.15 -19.06 -1.14
CA ILE A 286 8.43 -18.68 -1.74
C ILE A 286 9.42 -18.06 -0.75
N ALA A 287 9.05 -17.94 0.52
CA ALA A 287 9.88 -17.33 1.56
C ALA A 287 11.25 -18.04 1.70
N GLY A 288 12.32 -17.27 1.77
CA GLY A 288 13.70 -17.77 1.92
C GLY A 288 14.28 -18.43 0.66
N GLN A 289 13.57 -18.37 -0.49
CA GLN A 289 14.02 -18.98 -1.75
C GLN A 289 14.66 -17.96 -2.71
N ASP A 290 14.84 -16.71 -2.31
CA ASP A 290 15.38 -15.64 -3.17
C ASP A 290 14.55 -15.42 -4.46
N LYS A 291 13.22 -15.61 -4.39
CA LYS A 291 12.30 -15.48 -5.53
C LYS A 291 11.44 -14.23 -5.47
N ALA A 292 11.30 -13.63 -4.29
CA ALA A 292 10.45 -12.47 -4.08
C ALA A 292 10.91 -11.27 -4.93
N ASN A 293 9.95 -10.49 -5.40
CA ASN A 293 10.23 -9.22 -6.06
C ASN A 293 10.35 -8.10 -5.02
N PRO A 294 11.51 -7.46 -4.82
CA PRO A 294 11.68 -6.43 -3.81
C PRO A 294 11.23 -5.03 -4.27
N ILE A 295 10.82 -4.85 -5.54
CA ILE A 295 10.60 -3.55 -6.15
C ILE A 295 9.48 -2.79 -5.42
N GLY A 296 8.37 -3.45 -5.07
CA GLY A 296 7.29 -2.80 -4.31
C GLY A 296 7.77 -2.19 -3.00
N THR A 297 8.59 -2.90 -2.23
CA THR A 297 9.18 -2.39 -0.97
C THR A 297 10.21 -1.28 -1.22
N ILE A 298 11.01 -1.40 -2.27
CA ILE A 298 11.97 -0.36 -2.68
C ILE A 298 11.23 0.93 -3.08
N LEU A 299 10.14 0.83 -3.83
CA LEU A 299 9.30 1.97 -4.19
C LEU A 299 8.54 2.53 -2.98
N ALA A 300 8.16 1.69 -2.00
CA ALA A 300 7.61 2.16 -0.74
C ALA A 300 8.64 2.99 0.05
N ALA A 301 9.91 2.58 0.05
CA ALA A 301 10.99 3.38 0.62
C ALA A 301 11.17 4.72 -0.13
N ALA A 302 11.02 4.76 -1.46
CA ALA A 302 11.02 6.02 -2.21
C ALA A 302 9.84 6.93 -1.82
N MET A 303 8.63 6.36 -1.62
CA MET A 303 7.49 7.13 -1.10
C MET A 303 7.76 7.69 0.29
N MET A 304 8.41 6.92 1.18
CA MET A 304 8.83 7.39 2.52
C MET A 304 9.76 8.61 2.42
N LEU A 305 10.78 8.55 1.57
CA LEU A 305 11.67 9.68 1.35
C LEU A 305 10.91 10.92 0.86
N ARG A 306 9.99 10.75 -0.07
CA ARG A 306 9.20 11.84 -0.67
C ARG A 306 8.20 12.45 0.30
N TYR A 307 7.42 11.62 1.00
CA TYR A 307 6.27 12.10 1.78
C TYR A 307 6.57 12.37 3.25
N SER A 308 7.39 11.52 3.89
CA SER A 308 7.74 11.70 5.30
C SER A 308 8.97 12.60 5.50
N PHE A 309 9.93 12.58 4.57
CA PHE A 309 11.23 13.24 4.76
C PHE A 309 11.44 14.46 3.87
N ASP A 310 10.52 14.74 2.94
CA ASP A 310 10.64 15.83 1.94
C ASP A 310 11.93 15.73 1.11
N MET A 311 12.32 14.50 0.77
CA MET A 311 13.51 14.14 -0.01
C MET A 311 13.12 13.71 -1.43
N ALA A 312 12.62 14.66 -2.24
CA ALA A 312 12.09 14.36 -3.57
C ALA A 312 13.18 13.88 -4.54
N ALA A 313 14.38 14.49 -4.49
CA ALA A 313 15.49 14.15 -5.38
C ALA A 313 16.01 12.72 -5.13
N GLU A 314 16.05 12.31 -3.87
CA GLU A 314 16.43 10.99 -3.42
C GLU A 314 15.42 9.93 -3.85
N ALA A 315 14.12 10.23 -3.67
CA ALA A 315 13.03 9.38 -4.15
C ALA A 315 13.09 9.20 -5.68
N ASP A 316 13.28 10.28 -6.43
CA ASP A 316 13.46 10.25 -7.88
C ASP A 316 14.68 9.42 -8.31
N ALA A 317 15.75 9.41 -7.51
CA ALA A 317 16.93 8.58 -7.81
C ALA A 317 16.58 7.09 -7.72
N ILE A 318 15.82 6.68 -6.70
CA ILE A 318 15.34 5.29 -6.56
C ILE A 318 14.43 4.92 -7.74
N GLU A 319 13.41 5.74 -8.03
CA GLU A 319 12.45 5.47 -9.11
C GLU A 319 13.16 5.35 -10.48
N ARG A 320 14.13 6.23 -10.76
CA ARG A 320 14.96 6.13 -11.98
C ARG A 320 15.85 4.90 -11.99
N ALA A 321 16.37 4.45 -10.86
CA ALA A 321 17.20 3.24 -10.78
C ALA A 321 16.35 1.99 -11.06
N VAL A 322 15.12 1.92 -10.53
CA VAL A 322 14.16 0.85 -10.86
C VAL A 322 13.84 0.85 -12.35
N ASP A 323 13.46 2.00 -12.93
CA ASP A 323 13.16 2.14 -14.37
C ASP A 323 14.34 1.67 -15.24
N LYS A 324 15.57 2.13 -14.96
CA LYS A 324 16.76 1.70 -15.68
C LYS A 324 17.03 0.19 -15.56
N THR A 325 16.79 -0.40 -14.41
CA THR A 325 16.97 -1.84 -14.18
C THR A 325 15.99 -2.64 -15.05
N LEU A 326 14.71 -2.22 -15.07
CA LEU A 326 13.71 -2.84 -15.92
C LEU A 326 14.03 -2.68 -17.42
N ARG A 327 14.47 -1.50 -17.86
CA ARG A 327 14.94 -1.26 -19.24
C ARG A 327 16.16 -2.08 -19.64
N SER A 328 17.01 -2.42 -18.67
CA SER A 328 18.16 -3.31 -18.89
C SER A 328 17.77 -4.80 -19.01
N GLY A 329 16.48 -5.13 -18.91
CA GLY A 329 15.95 -6.48 -19.12
C GLY A 329 15.95 -7.38 -17.88
N PHE A 330 16.28 -6.87 -16.69
CA PHE A 330 16.22 -7.68 -15.46
C PHE A 330 14.77 -7.85 -14.98
N ARG A 331 14.38 -9.07 -14.60
CA ARG A 331 13.03 -9.42 -14.13
C ARG A 331 13.05 -10.41 -12.97
N CYS A 332 12.20 -10.19 -11.97
CA CYS A 332 11.81 -11.25 -11.04
C CYS A 332 10.78 -12.17 -11.68
N GLY A 333 10.50 -13.31 -11.03
CA GLY A 333 9.66 -14.35 -11.62
C GLY A 333 8.23 -13.92 -11.92
N ASP A 334 7.65 -13.03 -11.11
CA ASP A 334 6.30 -12.48 -11.22
C ASP A 334 6.09 -11.53 -12.40
N ILE A 335 7.18 -10.94 -12.90
CA ILE A 335 7.18 -10.00 -14.04
C ILE A 335 8.04 -10.51 -15.20
N MET A 336 8.32 -11.82 -15.25
CA MET A 336 9.19 -12.41 -16.27
C MET A 336 8.54 -12.30 -17.67
N GLN A 337 9.38 -11.99 -18.65
CA GLN A 337 9.00 -11.82 -20.07
C GLN A 337 10.06 -12.45 -20.97
N GLU A 338 9.68 -12.70 -22.24
CA GLU A 338 10.64 -13.16 -23.25
C GLU A 338 11.80 -12.16 -23.42
N ASN A 339 12.98 -12.69 -23.69
CA ASN A 339 14.22 -11.93 -23.88
C ASN A 339 14.68 -11.11 -22.65
N CYS A 340 14.16 -11.41 -21.46
CA CYS A 340 14.59 -10.82 -20.20
C CYS A 340 15.42 -11.81 -19.37
N GLN A 341 16.24 -11.27 -18.47
CA GLN A 341 17.05 -12.04 -17.55
C GLN A 341 16.32 -12.24 -16.22
N LEU A 342 16.03 -13.49 -15.88
CA LEU A 342 15.46 -13.84 -14.58
C LEU A 342 16.51 -13.64 -13.48
N VAL A 343 16.13 -12.90 -12.43
CA VAL A 343 16.95 -12.66 -11.24
C VAL A 343 16.12 -12.88 -9.96
N GLY A 344 16.82 -13.25 -8.89
CA GLY A 344 16.22 -13.36 -7.56
C GLY A 344 16.13 -12.00 -6.85
N CYS A 345 15.58 -12.01 -5.63
CA CYS A 345 15.38 -10.83 -4.79
C CYS A 345 16.68 -10.05 -4.56
N LYS A 346 17.73 -10.73 -4.13
CA LYS A 346 19.04 -10.13 -3.85
C LYS A 346 19.69 -9.53 -5.09
N ALA A 347 19.65 -10.27 -6.21
CA ALA A 347 20.22 -9.78 -7.47
C ALA A 347 19.46 -8.58 -8.02
N MET A 348 18.12 -8.57 -7.94
CA MET A 348 17.30 -7.41 -8.31
C MET A 348 17.66 -6.19 -7.45
N GLY A 349 17.75 -6.34 -6.12
CA GLY A 349 18.17 -5.26 -5.22
C GLY A 349 19.57 -4.74 -5.55
N ALA A 350 20.54 -5.64 -5.84
CA ALA A 350 21.90 -5.25 -6.24
C ALA A 350 21.93 -4.47 -7.54
N GLU A 351 21.15 -4.89 -8.56
CA GLU A 351 21.05 -4.20 -9.85
C GLU A 351 20.45 -2.79 -9.73
N ILE A 352 19.40 -2.64 -8.90
CA ILE A 352 18.83 -1.32 -8.64
C ILE A 352 19.84 -0.45 -7.88
N ARG A 353 20.48 -0.97 -6.84
CA ARG A 353 21.47 -0.25 -6.02
C ARG A 353 22.65 0.25 -6.85
N SER A 354 23.13 -0.53 -7.82
CA SER A 354 24.24 -0.14 -8.71
C SER A 354 23.91 1.06 -9.60
N ARG A 355 22.61 1.42 -9.74
CA ARG A 355 22.12 2.51 -10.59
C ARG A 355 21.65 3.74 -9.80
N ILE A 356 21.74 3.69 -8.46
CA ILE A 356 21.55 4.86 -7.60
C ILE A 356 22.73 5.82 -7.77
#